data_b54ad745852da93f506f44a5b2bd3ba9
#
_entry.id   b54ad745852da93f506f44a5b2bd3ba9
#
_cell.length_a   1.000
_cell.length_b   1.000
_cell.length_c   1.000
_cell.angle_alpha   90.00
_cell.angle_beta   90.00
_cell.angle_gamma   90.00
#
_symmetry.space_group_name_H-M   'P 1'
#
loop_
_entity.id
_entity.type
_entity.pdbx_description
1 polymer ?
#
loop_
_entity_poly.entity_id
_entity_poly.type
_entity_poly.pdbx_seq_one_letter_code
_entity_poly.pdbx_strand_id
1 'polypeptide(L)'
;MADFPDIVEAPLRARFVSLGVRPEEVEERFVRGAGAGGQKINKTSSTVWLQHRPTGTEVRCQRERSQTVNRLVAWIELADKLEWRRQEATNRKQADRELVRRQKRQKSRGQKARMIESKKHRAGIKARRGRPESD
;
A
#
# COMPACT_ATOMS: atom_id res chain seq x y z
N MET A 1 -13.33 12.13 -26.37
CA MET A 1 -12.80 11.58 -25.09
C MET A 1 -12.88 10.07 -25.18
N ALA A 2 -11.83 9.37 -24.87
CA ALA A 2 -11.90 7.92 -24.75
C ALA A 2 -12.79 7.58 -23.54
N ASP A 3 -13.69 6.64 -23.69
CA ASP A 3 -14.51 6.12 -22.60
C ASP A 3 -13.93 4.80 -22.08
N PHE A 4 -14.32 4.41 -20.87
CA PHE A 4 -13.93 3.10 -20.34
C PHE A 4 -14.55 1.99 -21.19
N PRO A 5 -13.85 0.84 -21.34
CA PRO A 5 -14.42 -0.32 -22.04
C PRO A 5 -15.78 -0.72 -21.47
N ASP A 6 -16.68 -1.25 -22.30
CA ASP A 6 -18.04 -1.65 -21.90
C ASP A 6 -18.07 -2.63 -20.73
N ILE A 7 -17.00 -3.41 -20.57
CA ILE A 7 -16.86 -4.35 -19.44
C ILE A 7 -16.71 -3.64 -18.09
N VAL A 8 -16.34 -2.36 -18.08
CA VAL A 8 -16.23 -1.53 -16.87
C VAL A 8 -17.60 -0.94 -16.60
N GLU A 9 -18.40 -1.65 -15.81
CA GLU A 9 -19.74 -1.24 -15.41
C GLU A 9 -19.74 0.06 -14.59
N ALA A 10 -20.89 0.71 -14.47
CA ALA A 10 -21.05 1.98 -13.79
C ALA A 10 -20.45 2.05 -12.37
N PRO A 11 -20.61 1.04 -11.48
CA PRO A 11 -20.00 1.08 -10.15
C PRO A 11 -18.47 1.10 -10.20
N LEU A 12 -17.87 0.28 -11.07
CA LEU A 12 -16.42 0.20 -11.24
C LEU A 12 -15.87 1.48 -11.90
N ARG A 13 -16.60 2.03 -12.87
CA ARG A 13 -16.30 3.31 -13.51
C ARG A 13 -16.28 4.46 -12.49
N ALA A 14 -17.25 4.50 -11.58
CA ALA A 14 -17.29 5.49 -10.51
C ALA A 14 -16.06 5.42 -9.59
N ARG A 15 -15.54 4.22 -9.31
CA ARG A 15 -14.29 4.04 -8.56
C ARG A 15 -13.09 4.67 -9.28
N PHE A 16 -12.92 4.42 -10.56
CA PHE A 16 -11.83 5.02 -11.35
C PHE A 16 -11.95 6.55 -11.40
N VAL A 17 -13.14 7.07 -11.59
CA VAL A 17 -13.39 8.53 -11.56
C VAL A 17 -13.01 9.12 -10.21
N SER A 18 -13.38 8.47 -9.10
CA SER A 18 -13.03 8.92 -7.75
C SER A 18 -11.52 8.89 -7.48
N LEU A 19 -10.79 8.01 -8.15
CA LEU A 19 -9.33 7.91 -8.11
C LEU A 19 -8.65 8.94 -9.02
N GLY A 20 -9.41 9.62 -9.88
CA GLY A 20 -8.90 10.56 -10.87
C GLY A 20 -8.21 9.88 -12.06
N VAL A 21 -8.54 8.61 -12.31
CA VAL A 21 -7.98 7.80 -13.41
C VAL A 21 -8.80 8.04 -14.68
N ARG A 22 -8.13 8.35 -15.76
CA ARG A 22 -8.74 8.49 -17.08
C ARG A 22 -8.56 7.21 -17.91
N PRO A 23 -9.51 6.85 -18.76
CA PRO A 23 -9.40 5.66 -19.61
C PRO A 23 -8.12 5.61 -20.44
N GLU A 24 -7.68 6.74 -20.96
CA GLU A 24 -6.48 6.90 -21.80
C GLU A 24 -5.17 6.59 -21.06
N GLU A 25 -5.20 6.65 -19.73
CA GLU A 25 -4.06 6.38 -18.87
C GLU A 25 -3.84 4.89 -18.60
N VAL A 26 -4.83 4.06 -18.95
CA VAL A 26 -4.78 2.61 -18.76
C VAL A 26 -4.48 1.92 -20.08
N GLU A 27 -3.35 1.25 -20.13
CA GLU A 27 -2.97 0.42 -21.25
C GLU A 27 -3.48 -1.01 -21.04
N GLU A 28 -4.20 -1.55 -22.01
CA GLU A 28 -4.73 -2.92 -21.99
C GLU A 28 -4.06 -3.76 -23.08
N ARG A 29 -3.57 -4.93 -22.71
CA ARG A 29 -2.98 -5.90 -23.62
C ARG A 29 -3.50 -7.31 -23.33
N PHE A 30 -3.73 -8.06 -24.41
CA PHE A 30 -4.07 -9.46 -24.34
C PHE A 30 -2.84 -10.29 -24.68
N VAL A 31 -2.38 -11.06 -23.72
CA VAL A 31 -1.14 -11.83 -23.83
C VAL A 31 -1.41 -13.33 -23.71
N ARG A 32 -0.53 -14.15 -24.25
CA ARG A 32 -0.60 -15.59 -24.06
C ARG A 32 -0.30 -15.93 -22.61
N GLY A 33 -1.04 -16.90 -22.06
CA GLY A 33 -0.78 -17.42 -20.74
C GLY A 33 0.58 -18.12 -20.69
N ALA A 34 1.22 -18.09 -19.51
CA ALA A 34 2.42 -18.88 -19.22
C ALA A 34 2.11 -19.80 -18.04
N GLY A 35 2.57 -21.06 -18.09
CA GLY A 35 2.42 -22.03 -17.01
C GLY A 35 2.19 -23.46 -17.50
N ALA A 36 2.19 -24.40 -16.59
CA ALA A 36 1.93 -25.84 -16.80
C ALA A 36 0.43 -26.11 -17.12
N GLY A 37 -0.12 -25.39 -18.08
CA GLY A 37 -1.49 -25.58 -18.54
C GLY A 37 -1.53 -26.06 -19.95
N GLY A 38 -2.46 -26.96 -20.27
CA GLY A 38 -2.58 -27.64 -21.54
C GLY A 38 -2.59 -26.71 -22.77
N GLN A 39 -2.65 -27.32 -23.95
CA GLN A 39 -2.51 -26.70 -25.28
C GLN A 39 -3.34 -25.41 -25.51
N LYS A 40 -4.48 -25.24 -24.81
CA LYS A 40 -5.34 -24.05 -24.93
C LYS A 40 -4.71 -22.79 -24.34
N ILE A 41 -4.00 -22.89 -23.21
CA ILE A 41 -3.34 -21.76 -22.53
C ILE A 41 -2.21 -21.19 -23.38
N ASN A 42 -1.50 -22.05 -24.10
CA ASN A 42 -0.39 -21.67 -24.96
C ASN A 42 -0.83 -21.14 -26.34
N LYS A 43 -2.07 -21.46 -26.78
CA LYS A 43 -2.58 -21.03 -28.09
C LYS A 43 -3.52 -19.82 -28.04
N THR A 44 -4.16 -19.53 -26.91
CA THR A 44 -5.14 -18.45 -26.78
C THR A 44 -4.61 -17.31 -25.91
N SER A 45 -4.80 -16.06 -26.35
CA SER A 45 -4.44 -14.86 -25.57
C SER A 45 -5.53 -14.54 -24.55
N SER A 46 -5.79 -15.48 -23.62
CA SER A 46 -6.81 -15.31 -22.56
C SER A 46 -6.31 -14.54 -21.34
N THR A 47 -5.01 -14.30 -21.24
CA THR A 47 -4.42 -13.51 -20.18
C THR A 47 -4.56 -12.02 -20.49
N VAL A 48 -5.04 -11.27 -19.53
CA VAL A 48 -5.21 -9.83 -19.61
C VAL A 48 -4.15 -9.14 -18.79
N TRP A 49 -3.46 -8.19 -19.40
CA TRP A 49 -2.49 -7.32 -18.73
C TRP A 49 -2.97 -5.88 -18.84
N LEU A 50 -3.03 -5.21 -17.70
CA LEU A 50 -3.39 -3.80 -17.56
C LEU A 50 -2.25 -3.04 -16.89
N GLN A 51 -1.99 -1.83 -17.38
CA GLN A 51 -1.03 -0.92 -16.76
C GLN A 51 -1.62 0.49 -16.69
N HIS A 52 -1.66 1.05 -15.49
CA HIS A 52 -1.94 2.46 -15.31
C HIS A 52 -0.63 3.24 -15.42
N ARG A 53 -0.42 3.93 -16.54
CA ARG A 53 0.83 4.61 -16.89
C ARG A 53 1.32 5.61 -15.84
N PRO A 54 0.49 6.52 -15.30
CA PRO A 54 0.97 7.54 -14.37
C PRO A 54 1.54 6.98 -13.07
N THR A 55 1.01 5.85 -12.57
CA THR A 55 1.48 5.23 -11.31
C THR A 55 2.40 4.04 -11.53
N GLY A 56 2.49 3.53 -12.77
CA GLY A 56 3.21 2.30 -13.08
C GLY A 56 2.59 1.04 -12.46
N THR A 57 1.32 1.12 -12.02
CA THR A 57 0.65 -0.03 -11.40
C THR A 57 0.21 -1.01 -12.48
N GLU A 58 0.61 -2.26 -12.32
CA GLU A 58 0.31 -3.34 -13.28
C GLU A 58 -0.55 -4.42 -12.64
N VAL A 59 -1.40 -5.02 -13.48
CA VAL A 59 -2.20 -6.20 -13.16
C VAL A 59 -2.09 -7.19 -14.29
N ARG A 60 -1.93 -8.46 -13.96
CA ARG A 60 -1.98 -9.56 -14.91
C ARG A 60 -2.95 -10.61 -14.39
N CYS A 61 -4.02 -10.83 -15.12
CA CYS A 61 -5.05 -11.82 -14.77
C CYS A 61 -5.08 -12.99 -15.77
N GLN A 62 -4.93 -14.20 -15.20
CA GLN A 62 -4.91 -15.48 -15.98
C GLN A 62 -5.71 -16.56 -15.21
N ARG A 63 -6.70 -16.15 -14.40
CA ARG A 63 -7.38 -17.09 -13.49
C ARG A 63 -8.35 -18.00 -14.20
N GLU A 64 -9.06 -17.45 -15.17
CA GLU A 64 -10.15 -18.14 -15.84
C GLU A 64 -9.81 -18.49 -17.30
N ARG A 65 -10.56 -19.45 -17.85
CA ARG A 65 -10.44 -19.83 -19.26
C ARG A 65 -11.00 -18.76 -20.20
N SER A 66 -11.90 -17.92 -19.71
CA SER A 66 -12.57 -16.86 -20.48
C SER A 66 -11.76 -15.57 -20.41
N GLN A 67 -11.39 -15.05 -21.57
CA GLN A 67 -10.73 -13.76 -21.68
C GLN A 67 -11.60 -12.63 -21.11
N THR A 68 -12.92 -12.67 -21.36
CA THR A 68 -13.87 -11.67 -20.86
C THR A 68 -13.91 -11.62 -19.34
N VAL A 69 -13.95 -12.81 -18.68
CA VAL A 69 -13.91 -12.87 -17.23
C VAL A 69 -12.57 -12.38 -16.66
N ASN A 70 -11.46 -12.81 -17.26
CA ASN A 70 -10.14 -12.31 -16.88
C ASN A 70 -10.02 -10.80 -17.05
N ARG A 71 -10.64 -10.24 -18.07
CA ARG A 71 -10.68 -8.81 -18.33
C ARG A 71 -11.42 -8.06 -17.23
N LEU A 72 -12.63 -8.50 -16.86
CA LEU A 72 -13.38 -7.91 -15.76
C LEU A 72 -12.61 -7.96 -14.44
N VAL A 73 -12.06 -9.13 -14.09
CA VAL A 73 -11.26 -9.33 -12.89
C VAL A 73 -10.03 -8.41 -12.89
N ALA A 74 -9.33 -8.30 -14.01
CA ALA A 74 -8.17 -7.43 -14.12
C ALA A 74 -8.51 -5.95 -13.85
N TRP A 75 -9.63 -5.45 -14.38
CA TRP A 75 -10.08 -4.09 -14.12
C TRP A 75 -10.46 -3.87 -12.65
N ILE A 76 -11.10 -4.83 -12.01
CA ILE A 76 -11.41 -4.78 -10.56
C ILE A 76 -10.11 -4.76 -9.74
N GLU A 77 -9.17 -5.65 -10.03
CA GLU A 77 -7.87 -5.69 -9.33
C GLU A 77 -7.04 -4.42 -9.53
N LEU A 78 -7.13 -3.80 -10.70
CA LEU A 78 -6.45 -2.52 -10.94
C LEU A 78 -7.03 -1.42 -10.05
N ALA A 79 -8.36 -1.35 -9.92
CA ALA A 79 -9.02 -0.41 -9.04
C ALA A 79 -8.60 -0.64 -7.57
N ASP A 80 -8.64 -1.90 -7.10
CA ASP A 80 -8.24 -2.26 -5.74
C ASP A 80 -6.78 -1.87 -5.43
N LYS A 81 -5.85 -2.13 -6.36
CA LYS A 81 -4.44 -1.76 -6.20
C LYS A 81 -4.24 -0.24 -6.16
N LEU A 82 -4.97 0.51 -6.97
CA LEU A 82 -4.87 1.97 -6.99
C LEU A 82 -5.46 2.59 -5.73
N GLU A 83 -6.60 2.07 -5.24
CA GLU A 83 -7.20 2.48 -3.96
C GLU A 83 -6.26 2.20 -2.79
N TRP A 84 -5.71 0.99 -2.73
CA TRP A 84 -4.76 0.60 -1.69
C TRP A 84 -3.53 1.53 -1.69
N ARG A 85 -2.95 1.80 -2.87
CA ARG A 85 -1.80 2.70 -3.01
C ARG A 85 -2.11 4.12 -2.54
N ARG A 86 -3.30 4.63 -2.85
CA ARG A 86 -3.76 5.94 -2.39
C ARG A 86 -3.92 5.97 -0.87
N GLN A 87 -4.50 4.92 -0.30
CA GLN A 87 -4.68 4.80 1.15
C GLN A 87 -3.34 4.70 1.87
N GLU A 88 -2.42 3.89 1.34
CA GLU A 88 -1.06 3.76 1.89
C GLU A 88 -0.32 5.11 1.88
N ALA A 89 -0.39 5.85 0.78
CA ALA A 89 0.22 7.18 0.69
C ALA A 89 -0.37 8.16 1.71
N THR A 90 -1.68 8.08 1.97
CA THR A 90 -2.36 8.88 2.98
C THR A 90 -1.93 8.49 4.40
N ASN A 91 -1.90 7.20 4.69
CA ASN A 91 -1.47 6.67 5.97
C ASN A 91 -0.02 7.05 6.28
N ARG A 92 0.86 6.96 5.27
CA ARG A 92 2.27 7.35 5.40
C ARG A 92 2.41 8.84 5.75
N LYS A 93 1.68 9.71 5.06
CA LYS A 93 1.65 11.15 5.37
C LYS A 93 1.16 11.43 6.79
N GLN A 94 0.15 10.69 7.26
CA GLN A 94 -0.36 10.82 8.63
C GLN A 94 0.68 10.35 9.65
N ALA A 95 1.30 9.19 9.42
CA ALA A 95 2.35 8.66 10.30
C ALA A 95 3.54 9.64 10.42
N ASP A 96 3.98 10.23 9.31
CA ASP A 96 5.05 11.22 9.30
C ASP A 96 4.67 12.48 10.10
N ARG A 97 3.43 12.97 9.93
CA ARG A 97 2.91 14.12 10.72
C ARG A 97 2.86 13.80 12.22
N GLU A 98 2.42 12.61 12.58
CA GLU A 98 2.39 12.18 13.97
C GLU A 98 3.79 12.02 14.56
N LEU A 99 4.73 11.47 13.79
CA LEU A 99 6.13 11.37 14.19
C LEU A 99 6.72 12.74 14.52
N VAL A 100 6.56 13.71 13.60
CA VAL A 100 7.00 15.09 13.81
C VAL A 100 6.30 15.71 15.04
N ARG A 101 5.00 15.48 15.21
CA ARG A 101 4.25 15.97 16.38
C ARG A 101 4.79 15.38 17.68
N ARG A 102 5.10 14.06 17.69
CA ARG A 102 5.69 13.39 18.89
C ARG A 102 7.07 13.94 19.20
N GLN A 103 7.91 14.17 18.19
CA GLN A 103 9.26 14.74 18.36
C GLN A 103 9.19 16.16 18.92
N LYS A 104 8.27 17.01 18.43
CA LYS A 104 8.09 18.40 18.88
C LYS A 104 7.39 18.49 20.24
N ARG A 105 6.72 17.42 20.71
CA ARG A 105 5.99 17.44 21.98
C ARG A 105 6.93 17.52 23.14
N GLN A 106 6.94 18.67 23.83
CA GLN A 106 7.69 18.80 25.07
C GLN A 106 7.05 17.97 26.20
N LYS A 107 7.91 17.37 27.02
CA LYS A 107 7.47 16.64 28.21
C LYS A 107 6.75 17.59 29.16
N SER A 108 5.60 17.16 29.71
CA SER A 108 4.88 17.95 30.70
C SER A 108 5.72 18.19 31.97
N ARG A 109 5.40 19.25 32.74
CA ARG A 109 6.08 19.55 34.02
C ARG A 109 6.09 18.34 34.93
N GLY A 110 4.95 17.68 35.10
CA GLY A 110 4.83 16.48 35.96
C GLY A 110 5.69 15.32 35.47
N GLN A 111 5.78 15.09 34.15
CA GLN A 111 6.63 14.06 33.58
C GLN A 111 8.12 14.36 33.79
N LYS A 112 8.52 15.63 33.64
CA LYS A 112 9.90 16.06 33.93
C LYS A 112 10.24 15.83 35.41
N ALA A 113 9.33 16.19 36.34
CA ALA A 113 9.51 15.98 37.76
C ALA A 113 9.69 14.49 38.13
N ARG A 114 8.81 13.61 37.62
CA ARG A 114 8.92 12.15 37.82
C ARG A 114 10.23 11.58 37.28
N MET A 115 10.69 12.06 36.14
CA MET A 115 11.97 11.64 35.56
C MET A 115 13.15 12.05 36.42
N ILE A 116 13.12 13.26 36.98
CA ILE A 116 14.16 13.76 37.91
C ILE A 116 14.18 12.94 39.20
N GLU A 117 13.01 12.69 39.76
CA GLU A 117 12.85 11.86 40.97
C GLU A 117 13.37 10.43 40.75
N SER A 118 13.00 9.80 39.66
CA SER A 118 13.52 8.48 39.26
C SER A 118 15.05 8.47 39.11
N LYS A 119 15.61 9.53 38.49
CA LYS A 119 17.07 9.67 38.41
C LYS A 119 17.74 9.82 39.75
N LYS A 120 17.18 10.65 40.65
CA LYS A 120 17.69 10.82 42.03
C LYS A 120 17.65 9.52 42.79
N HIS A 121 16.54 8.78 42.71
CA HIS A 121 16.39 7.47 43.33
C HIS A 121 17.46 6.48 42.85
N ARG A 122 17.66 6.36 41.53
CA ARG A 122 18.71 5.50 40.98
C ARG A 122 20.12 5.92 41.39
N ALA A 123 20.39 7.23 41.44
CA ALA A 123 21.66 7.75 41.92
C ALA A 123 21.92 7.37 43.40
N GLY A 124 20.90 7.48 44.26
CA GLY A 124 20.98 7.06 45.66
C GLY A 124 21.28 5.55 45.83
N ILE A 125 20.60 4.70 44.99
CA ILE A 125 20.90 3.26 45.00
C ILE A 125 22.34 3.01 44.55
N LYS A 126 22.79 3.70 43.51
CA LYS A 126 24.16 3.55 42.97
C LYS A 126 25.21 3.99 43.96
N ALA A 127 24.97 5.09 44.72
CA ALA A 127 25.89 5.57 45.74
C ALA A 127 26.01 4.61 46.93
N ARG A 128 24.93 3.86 47.25
CA ARG A 128 24.94 2.85 48.36
C ARG A 128 25.63 1.55 47.98
N ARG A 129 25.91 1.31 46.67
CA ARG A 129 26.54 0.06 46.24
C ARG A 129 28.03 -0.04 46.56
N GLY A 130 28.64 0.96 47.18
CA GLY A 130 30.04 0.93 47.55
C GLY A 130 30.98 0.79 46.33
N ARG A 131 32.20 1.22 46.47
CA ARG A 131 33.28 0.89 45.53
C ARG A 131 33.72 -0.52 45.88
N PRO A 132 33.78 -1.49 44.91
CA PRO A 132 34.39 -2.78 45.23
C PRO A 132 35.83 -2.51 45.66
N GLU A 133 36.18 -3.01 46.86
CA GLU A 133 37.57 -3.01 47.31
C GLU A 133 38.33 -3.88 46.31
N SER A 134 39.31 -3.30 45.68
CA SER A 134 40.25 -4.00 44.80
C SER A 134 41.31 -4.61 45.73
N ASP A 135 41.25 -5.95 45.89
CA ASP A 135 42.35 -6.72 46.45
C ASP A 135 43.58 -6.63 45.50
#